data_39ee2751ad4a29c9b8f9d1e02a356335
#
_entry.id   39ee2751ad4a29c9b8f9d1e02a356335
#
_cell.length_a   1.000
_cell.length_b   1.000
_cell.length_c   1.000
_cell.angle_alpha   90.00
_cell.angle_beta   90.00
_cell.angle_gamma   90.00
#
_symmetry.space_group_name_H-M   'P 1'
#
loop_
_entity.id
_entity.type
_entity.pdbx_description
1 polymer ?
#
loop_
_entity_poly.entity_id
_entity_poly.type
_entity_poly.pdbx_seq_one_letter_code
_entity_poly.pdbx_strand_id
1 'polypeptide(L)'
;MTSGADAPFQDGDDYFRQGLTLSRQGRWKEAITAYKESLRLNPGNAQTYLNLGFVYYELGYDREAQEAFDTASKLQARPCTR
;
A
#
# COMPACT_ATOMS: atom_id res chain seq x y z
N MET A 1 -11.11 28.83 -5.32
CA MET A 1 -11.02 28.35 -5.22
C MET A 1 -10.71 27.59 -5.02
N THR A 2 -10.66 27.16 -4.72
CA THR A 2 -10.39 26.47 -4.44
C THR A 2 -9.94 25.77 -4.68
N SER A 3 -10.12 25.58 -4.87
CA SER A 3 -9.78 24.86 -5.26
C SER A 3 -8.79 24.42 -5.14
N GLY A 4 -8.32 24.77 -5.33
CA GLY A 4 -7.21 24.14 -5.38
C GLY A 4 -6.96 23.58 -4.32
N ALA A 5 -7.40 24.01 -3.63
CA ALA A 5 -7.06 23.54 -2.55
C ALA A 5 -7.22 22.32 -2.53
N ASP A 6 -7.97 22.00 -2.97
CA ASP A 6 -8.17 20.82 -2.79
C ASP A 6 -7.22 20.05 -3.10
N ALA A 7 -6.71 20.15 -3.71
CA ALA A 7 -5.99 19.24 -4.14
C ALA A 7 -5.11 18.71 -3.40
N PRO A 8 -4.51 19.08 -2.94
CA PRO A 8 -3.42 18.56 -2.48
C PRO A 8 -3.48 17.69 -1.48
N PHE A 9 -4.35 17.37 -0.93
CA PHE A 9 -4.28 16.64 0.03
C PHE A 9 -4.20 15.31 -0.31
N GLN A 10 -3.15 14.64 -0.59
CA GLN A 10 -3.07 13.25 -0.80
C GLN A 10 -2.69 12.62 0.46
N ASP A 11 -3.53 11.86 1.03
CA ASP A 11 -3.20 11.15 2.26
C ASP A 11 -2.95 9.69 1.94
N GLY A 12 -2.76 8.88 2.95
CA GLY A 12 -2.48 7.48 2.77
C GLY A 12 -3.53 6.75 1.97
N ASP A 13 -4.79 7.11 2.16
CA ASP A 13 -5.87 6.48 1.42
C ASP A 13 -5.82 6.83 -0.05
N ASP A 14 -5.47 8.04 -0.37
CA ASP A 14 -5.37 8.44 -1.77
C ASP A 14 -4.27 7.66 -2.45
N TYR A 15 -3.12 7.54 -1.82
CA TYR A 15 -2.02 6.78 -2.40
C TYR A 15 -2.36 5.31 -2.50
N PHE A 16 -3.09 4.80 -1.52
CA PHE A 16 -3.53 3.42 -1.55
C PHE A 16 -4.42 3.18 -2.78
N ARG A 17 -5.35 4.06 -3.02
CA ARG A 17 -6.23 3.91 -4.18
C ARG A 17 -5.47 4.03 -5.48
N GLN A 18 -4.50 4.93 -5.53
CA GLN A 18 -3.66 5.03 -6.71
C GLN A 18 -2.93 3.72 -6.95
N GLY A 19 -2.40 3.12 -5.90
CA GLY A 19 -1.73 1.84 -6.02
C GLY A 19 -2.65 0.75 -6.55
N LEU A 20 -3.88 0.75 -6.07
CA LEU A 20 -4.84 -0.23 -6.56
C LEU A 20 -5.11 -0.06 -8.05
N THR A 21 -5.32 1.16 -8.45
CA THR A 21 -5.59 1.44 -9.86
C THR A 21 -4.41 1.05 -10.73
N LEU A 22 -3.21 1.40 -10.28
CA LEU A 22 -2.01 1.07 -11.04
C LEU A 22 -1.81 -0.43 -11.12
N SER A 23 -2.08 -1.14 -10.04
CA SER A 23 -1.98 -2.59 -10.04
C SER A 23 -2.93 -3.21 -11.05
N ARG A 24 -4.14 -2.72 -11.10
CA ARG A 24 -5.10 -3.25 -12.04
C ARG A 24 -4.68 -3.02 -13.47
N GLN A 25 -3.93 -1.96 -13.71
CA GLN A 25 -3.43 -1.66 -15.03
C GLN A 25 -2.14 -2.41 -15.36
N GLY A 26 -1.64 -3.20 -14.44
CA GLY A 26 -0.39 -3.90 -14.63
C GLY A 26 0.84 -3.04 -14.49
N ARG A 27 0.67 -1.85 -13.95
CA ARG A 27 1.79 -0.92 -13.79
C ARG A 27 2.40 -1.16 -12.41
N TRP A 28 3.06 -2.30 -12.28
CA TRP A 28 3.48 -2.79 -10.99
C TRP A 28 4.47 -1.91 -10.27
N LYS A 29 5.47 -1.40 -10.96
CA LYS A 29 6.47 -0.58 -10.30
C LYS A 29 5.90 0.74 -9.81
N GLU A 30 5.00 1.29 -10.57
CA GLU A 30 4.34 2.52 -10.14
C GLU A 30 3.42 2.25 -8.96
N ALA A 31 2.78 1.09 -8.97
CA ALA A 31 1.94 0.71 -7.85
C ALA A 31 2.77 0.59 -6.58
N ILE A 32 3.97 0.02 -6.68
CA ILE A 32 4.85 -0.07 -5.52
C ILE A 32 5.15 1.31 -4.96
N THR A 33 5.45 2.26 -5.82
CA THR A 33 5.73 3.61 -5.36
C THR A 33 4.53 4.21 -4.64
N ALA A 34 3.35 4.03 -5.20
CA ALA A 34 2.14 4.57 -4.56
C ALA A 34 1.88 3.91 -3.22
N TYR A 35 2.04 2.60 -3.14
CA TYR A 35 1.81 1.91 -1.88
C TYR A 35 2.86 2.31 -0.83
N LYS A 36 4.09 2.52 -1.24
CA LYS A 36 5.10 2.97 -0.28
C LYS A 36 4.80 4.36 0.25
N GLU A 37 4.29 5.24 -0.60
CA GLU A 37 3.87 6.55 -0.12
C GLU A 37 2.70 6.42 0.85
N SER A 38 1.78 5.52 0.55
CA SER A 38 0.67 5.27 1.46
C SER A 38 1.19 4.83 2.81
N LEU A 39 2.19 3.96 2.83
CA LEU A 39 2.75 3.47 4.09
C LEU A 39 3.56 4.52 4.82
N ARG A 40 4.19 5.43 4.09
CA ARG A 40 4.91 6.50 4.72
C ARG A 40 3.96 7.36 5.54
N LEU A 41 2.75 7.56 5.03
CA LEU A 41 1.76 8.37 5.72
C LEU A 41 0.94 7.58 6.72
N ASN A 42 0.81 6.28 6.52
CA ASN A 42 0.02 5.46 7.42
C ASN A 42 0.70 4.11 7.58
N PRO A 43 1.74 4.03 8.38
CA PRO A 43 2.55 2.82 8.48
C PRO A 43 1.87 1.61 9.10
N GLY A 44 0.75 1.80 9.71
CA GLY A 44 0.06 0.68 10.32
C GLY A 44 -1.01 0.03 9.45
N ASN A 45 -1.07 0.40 8.19
CA ASN A 45 -2.14 -0.11 7.36
C ASN A 45 -1.79 -1.47 6.78
N ALA A 46 -2.31 -2.52 7.40
CA ALA A 46 -2.03 -3.88 6.97
C ALA A 46 -2.51 -4.15 5.55
N GLN A 47 -3.59 -3.53 5.16
CA GLN A 47 -4.13 -3.75 3.83
C GLN A 47 -3.14 -3.30 2.75
N THR A 48 -2.46 -2.18 3.00
CA THR A 48 -1.47 -1.69 2.06
C THR A 48 -0.31 -2.67 1.94
N TYR A 49 0.12 -3.25 3.06
CA TYR A 49 1.19 -4.25 3.00
C TYR A 49 0.73 -5.50 2.23
N LEU A 50 -0.50 -5.92 2.40
CA LEU A 50 -1.01 -7.05 1.65
C LEU A 50 -0.97 -6.79 0.16
N ASN A 51 -1.43 -5.63 -0.23
CA ASN A 51 -1.48 -5.29 -1.64
C ASN A 51 -0.08 -5.10 -2.22
N LEU A 52 0.82 -4.55 -1.42
CA LEU A 52 2.19 -4.39 -1.84
C LEU A 52 2.82 -5.78 -2.03
N GLY A 53 2.55 -6.70 -1.12
CA GLY A 53 3.04 -8.04 -1.26
C GLY A 53 2.58 -8.72 -2.53
N PHE A 54 1.32 -8.51 -2.88
CA PHE A 54 0.78 -9.02 -4.07
C PHE A 54 1.51 -8.50 -5.28
N VAL A 55 1.81 -7.21 -5.35
CA VAL A 55 2.51 -6.61 -6.47
C VAL A 55 3.92 -7.19 -6.55
N TYR A 56 4.60 -7.33 -5.44
CA TYR A 56 5.92 -7.93 -5.44
C TYR A 56 5.87 -9.37 -5.97
N TYR A 57 4.84 -10.08 -5.56
CA TYR A 57 4.68 -11.45 -6.01
C TYR A 57 4.52 -11.51 -7.53
N GLU A 58 3.72 -10.61 -8.07
CA GLU A 58 3.49 -10.57 -9.51
C GLU A 58 4.77 -10.26 -10.28
N LEU A 59 5.65 -9.49 -9.66
CA LEU A 59 6.92 -9.17 -10.29
C LEU A 59 7.99 -10.24 -10.07
N GLY A 60 7.69 -11.23 -9.26
CA GLY A 60 8.67 -12.25 -8.94
C GLY A 60 9.63 -11.88 -7.85
N TYR A 61 9.34 -10.83 -7.11
CA TYR A 61 10.20 -10.40 -6.02
C TYR A 61 9.75 -11.15 -4.77
N ASP A 62 10.11 -12.42 -4.71
CA ASP A 62 9.56 -13.31 -3.69
C ASP A 62 9.94 -12.92 -2.27
N ARG A 63 11.15 -12.48 -2.06
CA ARG A 63 11.55 -12.10 -0.72
C ARG A 63 10.77 -10.88 -0.23
N GLU A 64 10.66 -9.88 -1.07
CA GLU A 64 9.93 -8.68 -0.69
C GLU A 64 8.46 -9.00 -0.48
N ALA A 65 7.91 -9.89 -1.30
CA ALA A 65 6.53 -10.28 -1.13
C ALA A 65 6.33 -10.95 0.23
N GLN A 66 7.23 -11.84 0.58
CA GLN A 66 7.14 -12.53 1.85
C GLN A 66 7.21 -11.55 3.01
N GLU A 67 8.13 -10.61 2.93
CA GLU A 67 8.28 -9.61 4.00
C GLU A 67 7.02 -8.76 4.13
N ALA A 68 6.43 -8.38 3.02
CA ALA A 68 5.22 -7.57 3.06
C ALA A 68 4.07 -8.35 3.66
N PHE A 69 3.93 -9.61 3.27
CA PHE A 69 2.87 -10.45 3.83
C PHE A 69 3.09 -10.71 5.32
N ASP A 70 4.34 -10.91 5.73
CA ASP A 70 4.64 -11.11 7.13
C ASP A 70 4.29 -9.87 7.94
N THR A 71 4.62 -8.70 7.44
CA THR A 71 4.32 -7.46 8.13
C THR A 71 2.81 -7.28 8.25
N ALA A 72 2.08 -7.56 7.17
CA ALA A 72 0.64 -7.44 7.20
C ALA A 72 0.04 -8.39 8.24
N SER A 73 0.58 -9.58 8.29
CA SER A 73 0.10 -10.57 9.23
C SER A 73 0.32 -10.13 10.66
N LYS A 74 1.49 -9.57 10.95
CA LYS A 74 1.75 -9.08 12.29
C LYS A 74 0.84 -7.95 12.68
N LEU A 75 0.56 -7.06 11.75
CA LEU A 75 -0.33 -5.95 12.04
C LEU A 75 -1.76 -6.40 12.28
N GLN A 76 -2.17 -7.42 11.55
CA GLN A 76 -3.53 -7.91 11.72
C GLN A 76 -3.67 -8.81 12.92
N ALA A 77 -2.57 -9.43 13.33
CA ALA A 77 -2.65 -10.32 14.45
C ALA A 77 -2.58 -9.62 15.74
N ARG A 78 -2.69 -8.35 15.84
CA ARG A 78 -2.63 -7.71 17.03
C ARG A 78 -3.63 -8.19 17.87
N PRO A 79 -3.39 -8.45 18.98
CA PRO A 79 -4.19 -9.06 19.92
C PRO A 79 -5.24 -8.26 20.31
N CYS A 80 -6.00 -8.04 19.86
CA CYS A 80 -6.86 -7.32 20.34
C CYS A 80 -7.46 -7.91 21.36
N THR A 81 -7.28 -8.62 21.76
CA THR A 81 -7.81 -9.27 22.74
C THR A 81 -8.00 -8.71 23.81
N ARG A 82 -8.11 -8.73 24.02
CA ARG A 82 -8.35 -8.72 24.88
C ARG A 82 -8.29 -8.62 25.30
#